data_097f60f78be953da730da867da7fece7
#
_entry.id   097f60f78be953da730da867da7fece7
#
_cell.length_a   1.000
_cell.length_b   1.000
_cell.length_c   1.000
_cell.angle_alpha   90.00
_cell.angle_beta   90.00
_cell.angle_gamma   90.00
#
_symmetry.space_group_name_H-M   'P 1'
#
loop_
_entity.id
_entity.type
_entity.pdbx_description
1 polymer ?
#
loop_
_entity_poly.entity_id
_entity_poly.type
_entity_poly.pdbx_seq_one_letter_code
_entity_poly.pdbx_strand_id
1 'polypeptide(L)'
;MSQIKFIIGLSILVLSSSCTPFQPPPPTYSQWYKEGVPLSGVKNAMRACGYTNLDGAGDGSPMNDVLKRFYCMKDSGFSRKDKLDLCKQSHISDSPVCDGRR
;
A
#
# COMPACT_ATOMS: atom_id res chain seq x y z
N MET A 1 51.52 -17.71 -7.15
CA MET A 1 50.92 -17.59 -8.50
C MET A 1 49.45 -17.95 -8.55
N SER A 2 49.02 -19.06 -7.95
CA SER A 2 47.63 -19.46 -7.91
C SER A 2 46.76 -18.58 -7.00
N GLN A 3 47.35 -17.86 -6.07
CA GLN A 3 46.65 -17.02 -5.12
C GLN A 3 46.00 -15.78 -5.75
N ILE A 4 46.57 -15.28 -6.84
CA ILE A 4 46.05 -14.10 -7.55
C ILE A 4 44.70 -14.39 -8.19
N LYS A 5 44.51 -15.63 -8.66
CA LYS A 5 43.26 -16.04 -9.30
C LYS A 5 42.07 -16.09 -8.32
N PHE A 6 42.31 -16.40 -7.06
CA PHE A 6 41.31 -16.42 -6.03
C PHE A 6 40.78 -15.02 -5.68
N ILE A 7 41.65 -14.03 -5.65
CA ILE A 7 41.29 -12.64 -5.34
C ILE A 7 40.38 -12.06 -6.42
N ILE A 8 40.63 -12.36 -7.67
CA ILE A 8 39.82 -11.90 -8.81
C ILE A 8 38.43 -12.53 -8.78
N GLY A 9 38.31 -13.81 -8.44
CA GLY A 9 37.03 -14.49 -8.30
C GLY A 9 36.13 -13.90 -7.19
N LEU A 10 36.76 -13.52 -6.09
CA LEU A 10 36.04 -12.92 -4.96
C LEU A 10 35.48 -11.54 -5.30
N SER A 11 36.20 -10.74 -6.07
CA SER A 11 35.79 -9.40 -6.48
C SER A 11 34.54 -9.42 -7.39
N ILE A 12 34.41 -10.42 -8.23
CA ILE A 12 33.29 -10.59 -9.15
C ILE A 12 32.01 -10.92 -8.38
N LEU A 13 32.08 -11.71 -7.31
CA LEU A 13 30.94 -12.07 -6.49
C LEU A 13 30.36 -10.89 -5.72
N VAL A 14 31.17 -9.94 -5.31
CA VAL A 14 30.71 -8.74 -4.60
C VAL A 14 29.92 -7.82 -5.53
N LEU A 15 30.26 -7.74 -6.80
CA LEU A 15 29.58 -6.90 -7.78
C LEU A 15 28.18 -7.40 -8.14
N SER A 16 27.93 -8.71 -8.09
CA SER A 16 26.63 -9.27 -8.44
C SER A 16 25.55 -9.07 -7.38
N SER A 17 25.90 -8.71 -6.15
CA SER A 17 24.95 -8.50 -5.06
C SER A 17 24.41 -7.07 -4.96
N SER A 18 24.86 -6.14 -5.81
CA SER A 18 24.50 -4.74 -5.74
C SER A 18 23.30 -4.34 -6.61
N CYS A 19 22.73 -5.26 -7.39
CA CYS A 19 21.61 -4.99 -8.29
C CYS A 19 20.30 -5.49 -7.68
N THR A 20 19.65 -4.67 -6.87
CA THR A 20 18.31 -4.93 -6.39
C THR A 20 17.30 -4.19 -7.28
N PRO A 21 16.33 -4.88 -7.91
CA PRO A 21 15.34 -4.21 -8.72
C PRO A 21 14.42 -3.33 -7.85
N PHE A 22 14.12 -2.15 -8.33
CA PHE A 22 13.13 -1.27 -7.70
C PHE A 22 11.73 -1.83 -7.94
N GLN A 23 10.97 -2.03 -6.87
CA GLN A 23 9.59 -2.51 -6.96
C GLN A 23 8.60 -1.38 -6.71
N PRO A 24 7.56 -1.24 -7.56
CA PRO A 24 6.52 -0.25 -7.31
C PRO A 24 5.69 -0.62 -6.07
N PRO A 25 5.04 0.36 -5.41
CA PRO A 25 4.15 0.06 -4.30
C PRO A 25 2.97 -0.80 -4.76
N PRO A 26 2.43 -1.67 -3.88
CA PRO A 26 1.30 -2.51 -4.24
C PRO A 26 0.04 -1.67 -4.52
N PRO A 27 -0.85 -2.13 -5.42
CA PRO A 27 -2.09 -1.41 -5.70
C PRO A 27 -3.03 -1.40 -4.50
N THR A 28 -3.85 -0.35 -4.39
CA THR A 28 -4.75 -0.16 -3.24
C THR A 28 -5.70 -1.33 -3.03
N TYR A 29 -6.26 -1.90 -4.10
CA TYR A 29 -7.18 -3.03 -3.97
C TYR A 29 -6.53 -4.25 -3.32
N SER A 30 -5.21 -4.41 -3.39
CA SER A 30 -4.49 -5.53 -2.77
C SER A 30 -4.28 -5.34 -1.27
N GLN A 31 -4.49 -4.13 -0.75
CA GLN A 31 -4.30 -3.81 0.66
C GLN A 31 -5.55 -4.07 1.52
N TRP A 32 -6.71 -4.13 0.90
CA TRP A 32 -7.95 -4.40 1.61
C TRP A 32 -8.27 -5.89 1.65
N TYR A 33 -8.78 -6.35 2.78
CA TYR A 33 -9.25 -7.74 2.90
C TYR A 33 -10.39 -7.83 3.90
N LYS A 34 -11.22 -8.85 3.69
CA LYS A 34 -12.26 -9.27 4.62
C LYS A 34 -12.40 -10.78 4.50
N GLU A 35 -12.45 -11.47 5.65
CA GLU A 35 -12.54 -12.92 5.66
C GLU A 35 -13.77 -13.40 4.86
N GLY A 36 -13.56 -14.39 4.00
CA GLY A 36 -14.62 -14.91 3.15
C GLY A 36 -14.95 -14.10 1.91
N VAL A 37 -14.27 -12.96 1.69
CA VAL A 37 -14.52 -12.10 0.53
C VAL A 37 -13.38 -12.24 -0.46
N PRO A 38 -13.64 -12.70 -1.71
CA PRO A 38 -12.61 -12.79 -2.74
C PRO A 38 -12.24 -11.42 -3.28
N LEU A 39 -11.16 -11.35 -4.07
CA LEU A 39 -10.67 -10.09 -4.64
C LEU A 39 -11.75 -9.34 -5.44
N SER A 40 -12.58 -10.06 -6.20
CA SER A 40 -13.69 -9.44 -6.93
C SER A 40 -14.68 -8.74 -5.99
N GLY A 41 -14.95 -9.33 -4.84
CA GLY A 41 -15.80 -8.74 -3.81
C GLY A 41 -15.16 -7.50 -3.17
N VAL A 42 -13.86 -7.53 -2.95
CA VAL A 42 -13.10 -6.35 -2.46
C VAL A 42 -13.24 -5.19 -3.45
N LYS A 43 -13.01 -5.45 -4.73
CA LYS A 43 -13.12 -4.43 -5.78
C LYS A 43 -14.53 -3.86 -5.89
N ASN A 44 -15.56 -4.71 -5.78
CA ASN A 44 -16.94 -4.27 -5.79
C ASN A 44 -17.28 -3.39 -4.58
N ALA A 45 -16.80 -3.76 -3.40
CA ALA A 45 -16.97 -2.95 -2.19
C ALA A 45 -16.29 -1.58 -2.33
N MET A 46 -15.08 -1.55 -2.91
CA MET A 46 -14.37 -0.30 -3.17
C MET A 46 -15.19 0.62 -4.09
N ARG A 47 -15.76 0.08 -5.17
CA ARG A 47 -16.62 0.86 -6.07
C ARG A 47 -17.86 1.39 -5.33
N ALA A 48 -18.46 0.57 -4.49
CA ALA A 48 -19.60 0.97 -3.66
C ALA A 48 -19.24 2.08 -2.68
N CYS A 49 -17.99 2.10 -2.19
CA CYS A 49 -17.47 3.15 -1.32
C CYS A 49 -17.01 4.40 -2.07
N GLY A 50 -17.12 4.42 -3.41
CA GLY A 50 -16.81 5.60 -4.20
C GLY A 50 -15.45 5.61 -4.86
N TYR A 51 -14.70 4.50 -4.80
CA TYR A 51 -13.43 4.40 -5.52
C TYR A 51 -13.69 4.29 -7.03
N THR A 52 -13.09 5.20 -7.79
CA THR A 52 -13.06 5.13 -9.25
C THR A 52 -11.72 4.60 -9.74
N ASN A 53 -10.66 4.79 -8.95
CA ASN A 53 -9.32 4.31 -9.22
C ASN A 53 -8.95 3.25 -8.16
N LEU A 54 -9.11 1.98 -8.51
CA LEU A 54 -8.86 0.88 -7.56
C LEU A 54 -7.37 0.65 -7.29
N ASP A 55 -6.51 1.03 -8.22
CA ASP A 55 -5.06 0.89 -8.07
C ASP A 55 -4.49 1.92 -7.09
N GLY A 56 -5.09 3.10 -7.02
CA GLY A 56 -4.60 4.21 -6.22
C GLY A 56 -3.48 5.01 -6.88
N ALA A 57 -2.99 4.59 -8.04
CA ALA A 57 -1.91 5.27 -8.74
C ALA A 57 -2.41 6.59 -9.34
N GLY A 58 -1.68 7.68 -9.08
CA GLY A 58 -2.03 8.98 -9.63
C GLY A 58 -3.32 9.58 -9.11
N ASP A 59 -3.81 9.12 -7.97
CA ASP A 59 -5.05 9.64 -7.37
C ASP A 59 -4.83 11.05 -6.85
N GLY A 60 -5.45 12.04 -7.52
CA GLY A 60 -5.41 13.45 -7.13
C GLY A 60 -6.64 13.91 -6.36
N SER A 61 -7.42 13.00 -5.78
CA SER A 61 -8.62 13.34 -5.02
C SER A 61 -8.30 14.20 -3.79
N PRO A 62 -9.18 15.13 -3.40
CA PRO A 62 -9.03 15.85 -2.13
C PRO A 62 -8.96 14.89 -0.94
N MET A 63 -8.20 15.27 0.09
CA MET A 63 -7.97 14.40 1.25
C MET A 63 -9.26 13.98 1.93
N ASN A 64 -10.24 14.87 2.03
CA ASN A 64 -11.54 14.52 2.66
C ASN A 64 -12.25 13.40 1.90
N ASP A 65 -12.16 13.37 0.58
CA ASP A 65 -12.77 12.30 -0.23
C ASP A 65 -12.01 10.99 -0.05
N VAL A 66 -10.68 11.06 0.03
CA VAL A 66 -9.82 9.89 0.30
C VAL A 66 -10.22 9.28 1.66
N LEU A 67 -10.37 10.11 2.68
CA LEU A 67 -10.75 9.66 4.02
C LEU A 67 -12.17 9.05 4.05
N LYS A 68 -13.12 9.64 3.35
CA LYS A 68 -14.49 9.10 3.29
C LYS A 68 -14.50 7.70 2.68
N ARG A 69 -13.80 7.50 1.57
CA ARG A 69 -13.71 6.18 0.94
C ARG A 69 -13.02 5.17 1.84
N PHE A 70 -11.91 5.57 2.46
CA PHE A 70 -11.14 4.73 3.38
C PHE A 70 -12.00 4.21 4.53
N TYR A 71 -12.71 5.10 5.21
CA TYR A 71 -13.54 4.72 6.35
C TYR A 71 -14.85 4.05 5.94
N CYS A 72 -15.35 4.29 4.73
CA CYS A 72 -16.44 3.50 4.16
C CYS A 72 -16.04 2.02 4.10
N MET A 73 -14.83 1.70 3.66
CA MET A 73 -14.32 0.33 3.63
C MET A 73 -14.18 -0.24 5.05
N LYS A 74 -13.61 0.52 5.97
CA LYS A 74 -13.48 0.07 7.37
C LYS A 74 -14.82 -0.18 8.03
N ASP A 75 -15.76 0.74 7.86
CA ASP A 75 -17.10 0.62 8.44
C ASP A 75 -17.89 -0.54 7.80
N SER A 76 -17.52 -0.96 6.60
CA SER A 76 -18.08 -2.15 5.92
C SER A 76 -17.42 -3.46 6.36
N GLY A 77 -16.49 -3.42 7.30
CA GLY A 77 -15.86 -4.60 7.88
C GLY A 77 -14.55 -5.02 7.21
N PHE A 78 -14.03 -4.22 6.30
CA PHE A 78 -12.73 -4.50 5.66
C PHE A 78 -11.58 -3.99 6.51
N SER A 79 -10.46 -4.68 6.46
CA SER A 79 -9.23 -4.35 7.16
C SER A 79 -8.11 -4.09 6.16
N ARG A 80 -7.10 -3.33 6.60
CA ARG A 80 -5.90 -3.06 5.81
C ARG A 80 -4.79 -4.04 6.18
N LYS A 81 -4.15 -4.64 5.18
CA LYS A 81 -3.00 -5.53 5.40
C LYS A 81 -1.80 -4.78 5.98
N ASP A 82 -1.63 -3.50 5.59
CA ASP A 82 -0.55 -2.63 6.09
C ASP A 82 -0.88 -1.98 7.44
N LYS A 83 -2.05 -2.24 8.00
CA LYS A 83 -2.54 -1.68 9.28
C LYS A 83 -2.63 -0.16 9.28
N LEU A 84 -2.69 0.45 8.09
CA LEU A 84 -2.82 1.90 7.95
C LEU A 84 -4.13 2.38 8.59
N ASP A 85 -4.04 3.47 9.35
CA ASP A 85 -5.21 4.21 9.86
C ASP A 85 -4.96 5.70 9.62
N LEU A 86 -5.62 6.25 8.61
CA LEU A 86 -5.30 7.59 8.13
C LEU A 86 -5.56 8.68 9.18
N CYS A 87 -6.62 8.57 9.96
CA CYS A 87 -6.93 9.58 10.97
C CYS A 87 -5.98 9.56 12.18
N LYS A 88 -5.13 8.54 12.30
CA LYS A 88 -4.06 8.49 13.31
C LYS A 88 -2.81 9.26 12.90
N GLN A 89 -2.71 9.68 11.65
CA GLN A 89 -1.55 10.44 11.16
C GLN A 89 -1.74 11.92 11.49
N SER A 90 -0.74 12.53 12.12
CA SER A 90 -0.85 13.89 12.67
C SER A 90 -1.18 14.97 11.64
N HIS A 91 -0.69 14.82 10.41
CA HIS A 91 -0.93 15.80 9.34
C HIS A 91 -2.31 15.65 8.67
N ILE A 92 -3.07 14.60 9.02
CA ILE A 92 -4.39 14.31 8.45
C ILE A 92 -5.48 14.44 9.52
N SER A 93 -5.14 14.26 10.79
CA SER A 93 -6.09 14.14 11.90
C SER A 93 -6.98 15.39 12.10
N ASP A 94 -6.58 16.53 11.53
CA ASP A 94 -7.36 17.77 11.62
C ASP A 94 -8.60 17.78 10.71
N SER A 95 -8.70 16.85 9.76
CA SER A 95 -9.85 16.76 8.88
C SER A 95 -11.14 16.49 9.70
N PRO A 96 -12.26 17.16 9.39
CA PRO A 96 -13.55 16.87 10.06
C PRO A 96 -14.03 15.44 9.82
N VAL A 97 -13.59 14.78 8.75
CA VAL A 97 -13.90 13.37 8.51
C VAL A 97 -13.31 12.48 9.60
N CYS A 98 -12.26 12.94 10.28
CA CYS A 98 -11.61 12.20 11.35
C CYS A 98 -12.26 12.41 12.73
N ASP A 99 -13.32 13.20 12.83
CA ASP A 99 -14.00 13.42 14.10
C ASP A 99 -14.56 12.09 14.65
N GLY A 100 -14.16 11.76 15.89
CA GLY A 100 -14.51 10.49 16.51
C GLY A 100 -13.64 9.29 16.11
N ARG A 101 -12.63 9.49 15.24
CA ARG A 101 -11.75 8.42 14.76
C ARG A 101 -10.29 8.58 15.17
N ARG A 102 -9.96 9.61 15.90
CA ARG A 102 -8.58 9.89 16.33
C ARG A 102 -8.13 9.01 17.48
#